data_beeaa3c12b92eef6edd8b542c6a16b99
#
_entry.id   beeaa3c12b92eef6edd8b542c6a16b99
#
_cell.length_a   1.000
_cell.length_b   1.000
_cell.length_c   1.000
_cell.angle_alpha   90.00
_cell.angle_beta   90.00
_cell.angle_gamma   90.00
#
_symmetry.space_group_name_H-M   'P 1'
#
loop_
_entity.id
_entity.type
_entity.pdbx_description
1 polymer ?
#
loop_
_entity_poly.entity_id
_entity_poly.type
_entity_poly.pdbx_seq_one_letter_code
_entity_poly.pdbx_strand_id
1 'polypeptide(L)'
;MNARVTRSAALGGAGLLSLVSACERQKPKLEGPYAAEVAQAVPMIEKAVGLKFKSPPKVEMRSKAQVREFVLKQFTDSQATRDIAGQEAAYKRLGMIPDTLKLQPFLTNLLEEQIVGYYDPHTKVLYVVEGSAKDIANITITHELVHALQDQYISMDSVQKIRDDNDRLSAAQSVFEGQAVYEQISIMLGGSNMAINLPGGWDRIRDLIRESQSSMPIFAGAPRVIQETLIFPYLSGAEFYRNFKERKPGTVIYNDMPTSTEQIIHPAAFFVNRDAPTRVTLGPLSNATDSYENDLGEFETRLFLFEHLKDQNEAVRGASGWDGDRYAVVNTPQGPGIAWLTVWDSSVEAAEFFDLAGQAIEKRFDVKAVTSANKSDKSYSSRDRSLRLTAAEVEGRPVVIYVDVPKGANTSIIQTGQVRLTQ
;
A
#
# COMPACT_ATOMS: atom_id res chain seq x y z
N MET A 1 61.98 -63.00 30.76
CA MET A 1 63.38 -63.10 30.22
C MET A 1 63.70 -61.77 29.52
N ASN A 2 64.73 -61.07 30.05
CA ASN A 2 65.58 -60.08 29.50
C ASN A 2 64.94 -58.86 28.90
N ALA A 3 64.91 -57.73 29.56
CA ALA A 3 65.95 -56.77 29.89
C ALA A 3 66.68 -56.13 28.62
N ARG A 4 66.50 -54.88 28.38
CA ARG A 4 67.56 -53.88 28.37
C ARG A 4 67.10 -52.45 28.17
N VAL A 5 67.51 -51.66 29.08
CA VAL A 5 67.63 -50.21 29.19
C VAL A 5 68.55 -49.66 28.10
N THR A 6 68.27 -48.52 27.52
CA THR A 6 69.26 -47.44 27.25
C THR A 6 68.63 -46.04 27.18
N ARG A 7 69.39 -45.14 27.72
CA ARG A 7 69.16 -43.71 28.00
C ARG A 7 69.39 -42.78 26.79
N SER A 8 68.84 -41.58 26.95
CA SER A 8 69.36 -40.25 26.53
C SER A 8 68.86 -39.76 25.17
N ALA A 9 68.26 -38.65 25.07
CA ALA A 9 68.77 -37.29 25.24
C ALA A 9 67.66 -36.27 25.07
N ALA A 10 67.71 -35.21 25.86
CA ALA A 10 66.85 -34.04 25.76
C ALA A 10 67.28 -33.13 24.58
N LEU A 11 66.32 -32.64 23.81
CA LEU A 11 66.51 -31.45 22.99
C LEU A 11 65.23 -30.65 22.99
N GLY A 12 65.34 -29.40 23.46
CA GLY A 12 64.28 -28.48 23.60
C GLY A 12 63.72 -28.03 22.23
N GLY A 13 62.42 -28.06 22.15
CA GLY A 13 61.66 -27.48 21.05
C GLY A 13 60.79 -26.35 21.60
N ALA A 14 61.20 -25.13 21.33
CA ALA A 14 60.41 -23.91 21.64
C ALA A 14 59.08 -24.00 20.95
N GLY A 15 57.99 -24.16 21.71
CA GLY A 15 56.61 -24.06 21.21
C GLY A 15 56.33 -22.61 20.82
N LEU A 16 56.21 -22.36 19.54
CA LEU A 16 55.55 -21.13 19.03
C LEU A 16 54.08 -21.17 19.44
N LEU A 17 53.72 -20.43 20.46
CA LEU A 17 52.35 -20.05 20.70
C LEU A 17 51.96 -19.08 19.57
N SER A 18 51.25 -19.55 18.57
CA SER A 18 50.52 -18.77 17.61
C SER A 18 49.40 -18.04 18.34
N LEU A 19 49.63 -16.79 18.73
CA LEU A 19 48.59 -15.84 19.10
C LEU A 19 47.72 -15.60 17.85
N VAL A 20 46.65 -16.36 17.72
CA VAL A 20 45.56 -15.99 16.83
C VAL A 20 44.94 -14.75 17.45
N SER A 21 45.43 -13.57 17.07
CA SER A 21 44.72 -12.32 17.27
C SER A 21 43.43 -12.40 16.47
N ALA A 22 42.36 -12.76 17.14
CA ALA A 22 41.03 -12.50 16.62
C ALA A 22 40.94 -10.99 16.41
N CYS A 23 41.11 -10.56 15.16
CA CYS A 23 40.70 -9.23 14.76
C CYS A 23 39.20 -9.15 15.01
N GLU A 24 38.79 -8.72 16.17
CA GLU A 24 37.46 -8.15 16.36
C GLU A 24 37.40 -7.00 15.33
N ARG A 25 36.67 -7.24 14.25
CA ARG A 25 36.26 -6.16 13.35
C ARG A 25 35.56 -5.13 14.21
N GLN A 26 36.24 -4.04 14.52
CA GLN A 26 35.60 -2.91 15.18
C GLN A 26 34.33 -2.58 14.39
N LYS A 27 33.18 -2.71 15.03
CA LYS A 27 31.92 -2.28 14.43
C LYS A 27 32.11 -0.82 14.01
N PRO A 28 31.78 -0.44 12.78
CA PRO A 28 31.92 0.93 12.33
C PRO A 28 31.21 1.84 13.34
N LYS A 29 31.95 2.86 13.83
CA LYS A 29 31.41 3.81 14.79
C LYS A 29 30.36 4.63 14.05
N LEU A 30 29.11 4.51 14.47
CA LEU A 30 28.03 5.34 13.95
C LEU A 30 28.29 6.78 14.39
N GLU A 31 28.29 7.71 13.46
CA GLU A 31 28.51 9.13 13.67
C GLU A 31 27.27 9.91 13.28
N GLY A 32 27.05 11.07 13.92
CA GLY A 32 25.95 11.96 13.59
C GLY A 32 24.84 12.00 14.64
N PRO A 33 23.77 12.72 14.35
CA PRO A 33 22.61 12.84 15.27
C PRO A 33 21.99 11.45 15.49
N TYR A 34 21.53 11.21 16.71
CA TYR A 34 20.90 9.94 17.12
C TYR A 34 21.80 8.68 16.97
N ALA A 35 23.13 8.83 16.92
CA ALA A 35 24.05 7.69 16.76
C ALA A 35 23.89 6.64 17.87
N ALA A 36 23.60 7.05 19.11
CA ALA A 36 23.37 6.14 20.23
C ALA A 36 22.05 5.36 20.07
N GLU A 37 20.98 6.03 19.68
CA GLU A 37 19.66 5.45 19.44
C GLU A 37 19.72 4.44 18.28
N VAL A 38 20.40 4.79 17.19
CA VAL A 38 20.63 3.90 16.04
C VAL A 38 21.45 2.68 16.45
N ALA A 39 22.54 2.88 17.21
CA ALA A 39 23.38 1.77 17.69
C ALA A 39 22.58 0.79 18.58
N GLN A 40 21.60 1.28 19.32
CA GLN A 40 20.70 0.46 20.13
C GLN A 40 19.64 -0.25 19.25
N ALA A 41 19.03 0.45 18.30
CA ALA A 41 17.93 -0.08 17.48
C ALA A 41 18.39 -1.12 16.45
N VAL A 42 19.53 -0.93 15.79
CA VAL A 42 20.05 -1.81 14.73
C VAL A 42 20.06 -3.29 15.14
N PRO A 43 20.68 -3.71 16.26
CA PRO A 43 20.69 -5.14 16.61
C PRO A 43 19.32 -5.70 16.95
N MET A 44 18.41 -4.86 17.45
CA MET A 44 17.02 -5.27 17.74
C MET A 44 16.24 -5.49 16.46
N ILE A 45 16.38 -4.59 15.48
CA ILE A 45 15.76 -4.70 14.15
C ILE A 45 16.29 -5.92 13.42
N GLU A 46 17.61 -6.12 13.38
CA GLU A 46 18.23 -7.29 12.76
C GLU A 46 17.72 -8.59 13.34
N LYS A 47 17.54 -8.65 14.66
CA LYS A 47 16.97 -9.83 15.35
C LYS A 47 15.50 -10.01 15.02
N ALA A 48 14.71 -8.94 15.00
CA ALA A 48 13.28 -8.98 14.77
C ALA A 48 12.93 -9.36 13.32
N VAL A 49 13.61 -8.72 12.34
CA VAL A 49 13.42 -8.99 10.92
C VAL A 49 14.10 -10.28 10.45
N GLY A 50 15.16 -10.72 11.13
CA GLY A 50 15.97 -11.88 10.74
C GLY A 50 16.98 -11.61 9.61
N LEU A 51 17.21 -10.34 9.28
CA LEU A 51 18.16 -9.89 8.26
C LEU A 51 19.24 -9.00 8.91
N LYS A 52 20.40 -8.90 8.26
CA LYS A 52 21.50 -8.04 8.70
C LYS A 52 21.64 -6.82 7.80
N PHE A 53 21.94 -5.66 8.38
CA PHE A 53 22.34 -4.52 7.56
C PHE A 53 23.60 -4.86 6.76
N LYS A 54 23.54 -4.69 5.43
CA LYS A 54 24.68 -4.85 4.52
C LYS A 54 25.64 -3.66 4.62
N SER A 55 25.11 -2.48 4.96
CA SER A 55 25.85 -1.26 5.24
C SER A 55 25.23 -0.51 6.42
N PRO A 56 26.02 0.22 7.23
CA PRO A 56 25.49 1.00 8.34
C PRO A 56 24.47 2.03 7.86
N PRO A 57 23.32 2.18 8.53
CA PRO A 57 22.35 3.21 8.20
C PRO A 57 22.91 4.60 8.53
N LYS A 58 22.55 5.60 7.71
CA LYS A 58 22.90 7.00 7.92
C LYS A 58 21.70 7.76 8.41
N VAL A 59 21.90 8.63 9.39
CA VAL A 59 20.85 9.49 9.95
C VAL A 59 21.30 10.95 9.90
N GLU A 60 20.44 11.81 9.41
CA GLU A 60 20.63 13.25 9.35
C GLU A 60 19.38 13.98 9.89
N MET A 61 19.55 15.24 10.25
CA MET A 61 18.43 16.09 10.65
C MET A 61 17.98 16.98 9.49
N ARG A 62 16.70 17.27 9.43
CA ARG A 62 16.12 18.24 8.49
C ARG A 62 15.17 19.20 9.19
N SER A 63 15.24 20.48 8.82
CA SER A 63 14.26 21.46 9.22
C SER A 63 12.91 21.21 8.55
N LYS A 64 11.82 21.71 9.13
CA LYS A 64 10.48 21.64 8.51
C LYS A 64 10.46 22.22 7.10
N ALA A 65 11.23 23.27 6.82
CA ALA A 65 11.32 23.86 5.48
C ALA A 65 11.94 22.88 4.46
N GLN A 66 13.00 22.16 4.85
CA GLN A 66 13.63 21.13 4.02
C GLN A 66 12.70 19.91 3.79
N VAL A 67 11.90 19.54 4.80
CA VAL A 67 10.88 18.49 4.64
C VAL A 67 9.82 18.93 3.64
N ARG A 68 9.33 20.18 3.76
CA ARG A 68 8.37 20.73 2.79
C ARG A 68 8.94 20.72 1.37
N GLU A 69 10.18 21.14 1.19
CA GLU A 69 10.86 21.09 -0.11
C GLU A 69 10.94 19.66 -0.66
N PHE A 70 11.31 18.69 0.20
CA PHE A 70 11.33 17.28 -0.17
C PHE A 70 9.95 16.78 -0.62
N VAL A 71 8.89 17.05 0.15
CA VAL A 71 7.51 16.65 -0.20
C VAL A 71 7.07 17.29 -1.52
N LEU A 72 7.30 18.59 -1.68
CA LEU A 72 6.97 19.29 -2.94
C LEU A 72 7.71 18.67 -4.13
N LYS A 73 8.98 18.29 -3.95
CA LYS A 73 9.78 17.65 -5.01
C LYS A 73 9.19 16.31 -5.46
N GLN A 74 8.60 15.52 -4.55
CA GLN A 74 7.92 14.27 -4.92
C GLN A 74 6.75 14.51 -5.89
N PHE A 75 6.09 15.67 -5.81
CA PHE A 75 4.95 16.05 -6.64
C PHE A 75 5.30 16.88 -7.88
N THR A 76 6.58 17.23 -8.09
CA THR A 76 7.02 18.05 -9.23
C THR A 76 7.50 17.24 -10.43
N ASP A 77 7.73 15.94 -10.25
CA ASP A 77 7.98 15.05 -11.39
C ASP A 77 6.76 15.02 -12.32
N SER A 78 7.02 15.07 -13.62
CA SER A 78 5.95 15.15 -14.62
C SER A 78 5.01 13.95 -14.60
N GLN A 79 5.52 12.78 -14.23
CA GLN A 79 4.70 11.56 -14.11
C GLN A 79 3.85 11.61 -12.84
N ALA A 80 4.46 11.91 -11.68
CA ALA A 80 3.73 12.05 -10.42
C ALA A 80 2.62 13.11 -10.52
N THR A 81 2.88 14.22 -11.20
CA THR A 81 1.87 15.28 -11.46
C THR A 81 0.69 14.72 -12.28
N ARG A 82 0.97 13.92 -13.33
CA ARG A 82 -0.10 13.30 -14.13
C ARG A 82 -0.89 12.28 -13.34
N ASP A 83 -0.21 11.43 -12.57
CA ASP A 83 -0.85 10.40 -11.76
C ASP A 83 -1.79 11.02 -10.72
N ILE A 84 -1.33 12.06 -10.00
CA ILE A 84 -2.15 12.78 -9.01
C ILE A 84 -3.35 13.48 -9.70
N ALA A 85 -3.13 14.12 -10.85
CA ALA A 85 -4.22 14.78 -11.57
C ALA A 85 -5.25 13.78 -12.11
N GLY A 86 -4.79 12.63 -12.60
CA GLY A 86 -5.64 11.54 -13.07
C GLY A 86 -6.44 10.92 -11.92
N GLN A 87 -5.80 10.65 -10.79
CA GLN A 87 -6.46 10.16 -9.58
C GLN A 87 -7.47 11.18 -9.02
N GLU A 88 -7.11 12.48 -8.98
CA GLU A 88 -8.04 13.55 -8.61
C GLU A 88 -9.31 13.51 -9.50
N ALA A 89 -9.11 13.42 -10.82
CA ALA A 89 -10.21 13.36 -11.76
C ALA A 89 -11.08 12.11 -11.56
N ALA A 90 -10.47 10.94 -11.39
CA ALA A 90 -11.19 9.69 -11.14
C ALA A 90 -12.01 9.75 -9.84
N TYR A 91 -11.39 10.15 -8.73
CA TYR A 91 -12.07 10.24 -7.44
C TYR A 91 -13.24 11.24 -7.45
N LYS A 92 -13.09 12.37 -8.16
CA LYS A 92 -14.20 13.31 -8.35
C LYS A 92 -15.34 12.68 -9.15
N ARG A 93 -15.01 11.99 -10.26
CA ARG A 93 -16.04 11.33 -11.09
C ARG A 93 -16.72 10.19 -10.36
N LEU A 94 -16.00 9.46 -9.51
CA LEU A 94 -16.57 8.44 -8.63
C LEU A 94 -17.27 9.03 -7.39
N GLY A 95 -17.12 10.33 -7.12
CA GLY A 95 -17.74 11.01 -5.97
C GLY A 95 -17.10 10.66 -4.63
N MET A 96 -15.86 10.21 -4.65
CA MET A 96 -15.08 9.86 -3.45
C MET A 96 -14.43 11.08 -2.81
N ILE A 97 -14.23 12.16 -3.57
CA ILE A 97 -13.77 13.47 -3.09
C ILE A 97 -14.65 14.61 -3.64
N PRO A 98 -14.75 15.75 -2.94
CA PRO A 98 -15.48 16.92 -3.44
C PRO A 98 -14.85 17.47 -4.72
N ASP A 99 -15.66 17.97 -5.65
CA ASP A 99 -15.19 18.60 -6.90
C ASP A 99 -14.27 19.81 -6.66
N THR A 100 -14.43 20.51 -5.54
CA THR A 100 -13.64 21.68 -5.14
C THR A 100 -12.26 21.33 -4.60
N LEU A 101 -12.03 20.08 -4.18
CA LEU A 101 -10.76 19.67 -3.60
C LEU A 101 -9.68 19.64 -4.69
N LYS A 102 -8.50 20.13 -4.37
CA LYS A 102 -7.29 20.02 -5.17
C LYS A 102 -6.33 19.04 -4.49
N LEU A 103 -6.17 17.85 -5.07
CA LEU A 103 -5.52 16.72 -4.41
C LEU A 103 -4.04 17.00 -4.10
N GLN A 104 -3.28 17.54 -5.05
CA GLN A 104 -1.84 17.78 -4.85
C GLN A 104 -1.55 18.76 -3.70
N PRO A 105 -2.10 19.98 -3.62
CA PRO A 105 -1.86 20.89 -2.49
C PRO A 105 -2.43 20.33 -1.18
N PHE A 106 -3.53 19.58 -1.24
CA PHE A 106 -4.09 18.93 -0.06
C PHE A 106 -3.14 17.88 0.51
N LEU A 107 -2.62 16.96 -0.32
CA LEU A 107 -1.65 15.94 0.08
C LEU A 107 -0.34 16.56 0.58
N THR A 108 0.12 17.65 -0.02
CA THR A 108 1.31 18.37 0.46
C THR A 108 1.14 18.82 1.92
N ASN A 109 0.03 19.50 2.22
CA ASN A 109 -0.24 19.97 3.58
C ASN A 109 -0.44 18.81 4.57
N LEU A 110 -1.10 17.74 4.13
CA LEU A 110 -1.36 16.56 4.93
C LEU A 110 -0.05 15.84 5.31
N LEU A 111 0.84 15.64 4.35
CA LEU A 111 2.15 15.01 4.60
C LEU A 111 3.04 15.89 5.48
N GLU A 112 2.99 17.22 5.33
CA GLU A 112 3.71 18.13 6.25
C GLU A 112 3.22 18.02 7.70
N GLU A 113 1.93 17.77 7.92
CA GLU A 113 1.36 17.56 9.25
C GLU A 113 1.89 16.27 9.89
N GLN A 114 2.09 15.23 9.08
CA GLN A 114 2.36 13.87 9.56
C GLN A 114 3.84 13.53 9.68
N ILE A 115 4.72 14.14 8.86
CA ILE A 115 6.12 13.74 8.76
C ILE A 115 6.90 14.20 10.00
N VAL A 116 7.37 13.24 10.79
CA VAL A 116 8.31 13.40 11.90
C VAL A 116 9.73 12.96 11.51
N GLY A 117 9.82 12.05 10.58
CA GLY A 117 11.02 11.55 9.93
C GLY A 117 10.67 10.75 8.70
N TYR A 118 11.65 10.41 7.89
CA TYR A 118 11.46 9.57 6.71
C TYR A 118 12.78 8.98 6.24
N TYR A 119 12.72 7.81 5.64
CA TYR A 119 13.83 7.23 4.89
C TYR A 119 13.73 7.63 3.41
N ASP A 120 14.82 8.15 2.86
CA ASP A 120 14.89 8.49 1.44
C ASP A 120 15.68 7.40 0.69
N PRO A 121 15.00 6.59 -0.14
CA PRO A 121 15.64 5.50 -0.89
C PRO A 121 16.60 5.97 -1.98
N HIS A 122 16.58 7.25 -2.38
CA HIS A 122 17.54 7.78 -3.34
C HIS A 122 18.87 8.13 -2.67
N THR A 123 18.82 8.81 -1.52
CA THR A 123 20.03 9.21 -0.78
C THR A 123 20.55 8.12 0.15
N LYS A 124 19.71 7.11 0.46
CA LYS A 124 19.96 6.05 1.45
C LYS A 124 20.18 6.61 2.86
N VAL A 125 19.48 7.69 3.18
CA VAL A 125 19.59 8.42 4.45
C VAL A 125 18.23 8.47 5.13
N LEU A 126 18.22 8.24 6.44
CA LEU A 126 17.08 8.50 7.31
C LEU A 126 17.16 9.95 7.78
N TYR A 127 16.11 10.70 7.60
CA TYR A 127 15.99 12.08 8.04
C TYR A 127 15.02 12.19 9.22
N VAL A 128 15.43 12.89 10.28
CA VAL A 128 14.60 13.21 11.44
C VAL A 128 14.31 14.71 11.45
N VAL A 129 13.06 15.08 11.70
CA VAL A 129 12.63 16.49 11.69
C VAL A 129 13.11 17.18 12.96
N GLU A 130 13.77 18.34 12.83
CA GLU A 130 14.23 19.16 13.95
C GLU A 130 13.08 19.60 14.86
N GLY A 131 13.32 19.53 16.18
CA GLY A 131 12.33 19.91 17.19
C GLY A 131 11.29 18.84 17.51
N SER A 132 11.38 17.65 16.94
CA SER A 132 10.54 16.51 17.33
C SER A 132 10.82 16.09 18.78
N ALA A 133 9.77 15.75 19.54
CA ALA A 133 9.92 15.23 20.89
C ALA A 133 10.76 13.93 20.87
N LYS A 134 11.67 13.77 21.84
CA LYS A 134 12.65 12.69 21.85
C LYS A 134 12.03 11.30 21.74
N ASP A 135 10.94 11.05 22.46
CA ASP A 135 10.27 9.74 22.43
C ASP A 135 9.65 9.45 21.07
N ILE A 136 9.04 10.47 20.45
CA ILE A 136 8.48 10.36 19.10
C ILE A 136 9.60 10.14 18.08
N ALA A 137 10.71 10.88 18.20
CA ALA A 137 11.87 10.69 17.32
C ALA A 137 12.42 9.27 17.43
N ASN A 138 12.53 8.68 18.61
CA ASN A 138 13.02 7.31 18.81
C ASN A 138 12.09 6.27 18.19
N ILE A 139 10.79 6.45 18.31
CA ILE A 139 9.78 5.61 17.69
C ILE A 139 9.91 5.68 16.15
N THR A 140 9.99 6.88 15.61
CA THR A 140 10.17 7.13 14.18
C THR A 140 11.47 6.55 13.66
N ILE A 141 12.61 6.76 14.37
CA ILE A 141 13.90 6.19 13.98
C ILE A 141 13.82 4.66 13.88
N THR A 142 13.16 3.99 14.81
CA THR A 142 13.00 2.53 14.75
C THR A 142 12.21 2.11 13.50
N HIS A 143 11.14 2.82 13.16
CA HIS A 143 10.34 2.59 11.96
C HIS A 143 11.17 2.77 10.68
N GLU A 144 11.81 3.93 10.55
CA GLU A 144 12.57 4.29 9.36
C GLU A 144 13.84 3.43 9.16
N LEU A 145 14.42 2.92 10.25
CA LEU A 145 15.51 1.96 10.17
C LEU A 145 15.06 0.61 9.59
N VAL A 146 13.80 0.21 9.79
CA VAL A 146 13.26 -0.96 9.10
C VAL A 146 13.23 -0.70 7.59
N HIS A 147 12.78 0.48 7.15
CA HIS A 147 12.83 0.86 5.73
C HIS A 147 14.27 0.87 5.18
N ALA A 148 15.22 1.41 5.95
CA ALA A 148 16.63 1.38 5.57
C ALA A 148 17.18 -0.07 5.43
N LEU A 149 16.69 -1.00 6.24
CA LEU A 149 17.02 -2.43 6.09
C LEU A 149 16.34 -3.03 4.87
N GLN A 150 15.03 -2.79 4.69
CA GLN A 150 14.26 -3.28 3.54
C GLN A 150 14.94 -2.90 2.22
N ASP A 151 15.30 -1.62 2.07
CA ASP A 151 15.89 -1.09 0.84
C ASP A 151 17.28 -1.67 0.50
N GLN A 152 17.95 -2.28 1.47
CA GLN A 152 19.19 -3.03 1.23
C GLN A 152 18.95 -4.45 0.65
N TYR A 153 17.70 -4.93 0.65
CA TYR A 153 17.32 -6.25 0.16
C TYR A 153 16.36 -6.20 -1.03
N ILE A 154 15.55 -5.16 -1.13
CA ILE A 154 14.66 -4.90 -2.25
C ILE A 154 14.71 -3.40 -2.58
N SER A 155 14.80 -3.05 -3.86
CA SER A 155 14.81 -1.65 -4.28
C SER A 155 13.44 -1.00 -4.06
N MET A 156 13.28 -0.25 -2.97
CA MET A 156 12.06 0.50 -2.69
C MET A 156 11.76 1.53 -3.78
N ASP A 157 12.79 2.18 -4.33
CA ASP A 157 12.66 3.10 -5.46
C ASP A 157 12.05 2.43 -6.70
N SER A 158 12.40 1.17 -6.97
CA SER A 158 11.82 0.43 -8.09
C SER A 158 10.36 0.08 -7.87
N VAL A 159 9.97 -0.22 -6.63
CA VAL A 159 8.56 -0.50 -6.28
C VAL A 159 7.73 0.78 -6.38
N GLN A 160 8.23 1.91 -5.90
CA GLN A 160 7.58 3.21 -6.03
C GLN A 160 7.41 3.67 -7.50
N LYS A 161 8.05 3.01 -8.45
CA LYS A 161 7.91 3.25 -9.90
C LYS A 161 6.89 2.35 -10.58
N ILE A 162 6.14 1.52 -9.85
CA ILE A 162 4.96 0.84 -10.38
C ILE A 162 3.99 1.91 -10.86
N ARG A 163 3.56 1.83 -12.11
CA ARG A 163 2.65 2.78 -12.75
C ARG A 163 1.48 2.02 -13.34
N ASP A 164 0.37 2.70 -13.45
CA ASP A 164 -0.85 2.15 -14.06
C ASP A 164 -1.34 0.84 -13.39
N ASP A 165 -1.02 0.64 -12.11
CA ASP A 165 -1.37 -0.53 -11.31
C ASP A 165 -1.35 -0.11 -9.82
N ASN A 166 -2.34 0.72 -9.45
CA ASN A 166 -2.43 1.35 -8.12
C ASN A 166 -2.71 0.32 -7.03
N ASP A 167 -3.47 -0.71 -7.36
CA ASP A 167 -3.78 -1.81 -6.45
C ASP A 167 -2.51 -2.57 -6.04
N ARG A 168 -1.68 -2.93 -7.02
CA ARG A 168 -0.38 -3.58 -6.77
C ARG A 168 0.59 -2.68 -6.01
N LEU A 169 0.61 -1.37 -6.32
CA LEU A 169 1.43 -0.41 -5.57
C LEU A 169 0.98 -0.35 -4.11
N SER A 170 -0.32 -0.28 -3.86
CA SER A 170 -0.90 -0.28 -2.51
C SER A 170 -0.60 -1.58 -1.75
N ALA A 171 -0.66 -2.73 -2.41
CA ALA A 171 -0.26 -4.01 -1.83
C ALA A 171 1.22 -4.04 -1.45
N ALA A 172 2.10 -3.55 -2.31
CA ALA A 172 3.54 -3.49 -2.04
C ALA A 172 3.87 -2.51 -0.90
N GLN A 173 3.24 -1.34 -0.87
CA GLN A 173 3.34 -0.40 0.26
C GLN A 173 2.87 -1.03 1.56
N SER A 174 1.80 -1.83 1.52
CA SER A 174 1.29 -2.56 2.69
C SER A 174 2.31 -3.55 3.25
N VAL A 175 3.16 -4.15 2.41
CA VAL A 175 4.25 -5.00 2.89
C VAL A 175 5.32 -4.17 3.60
N PHE A 176 5.74 -3.04 3.04
CA PHE A 176 6.79 -2.22 3.61
C PHE A 176 6.35 -1.57 4.92
N GLU A 177 5.23 -0.85 4.89
CA GLU A 177 4.71 -0.17 6.07
C GLU A 177 4.25 -1.17 7.14
N GLY A 178 3.59 -2.23 6.71
CA GLY A 178 3.13 -3.28 7.61
C GLY A 178 4.26 -3.97 8.37
N GLN A 179 5.36 -4.29 7.70
CA GLN A 179 6.54 -4.82 8.35
C GLN A 179 7.15 -3.79 9.32
N ALA A 180 7.30 -2.53 8.88
CA ALA A 180 7.90 -1.49 9.70
C ALA A 180 7.10 -1.27 11.00
N VAL A 181 5.77 -1.16 10.90
CA VAL A 181 4.87 -1.03 12.07
C VAL A 181 4.94 -2.26 12.98
N TYR A 182 4.84 -3.46 12.41
CA TYR A 182 4.83 -4.68 13.22
C TYR A 182 6.14 -4.85 13.99
N GLU A 183 7.30 -4.67 13.32
CA GLU A 183 8.59 -4.83 13.97
C GLU A 183 8.88 -3.70 14.97
N GLN A 184 8.48 -2.47 14.66
CA GLN A 184 8.54 -1.34 15.61
C GLN A 184 7.78 -1.66 16.90
N ILE A 185 6.53 -2.11 16.80
CA ILE A 185 5.70 -2.45 17.96
C ILE A 185 6.30 -3.64 18.71
N SER A 186 6.74 -4.68 18.00
CA SER A 186 7.40 -5.84 18.61
C SER A 186 8.64 -5.44 19.42
N ILE A 187 9.48 -4.54 18.89
CA ILE A 187 10.67 -4.03 19.56
C ILE A 187 10.28 -3.20 20.79
N MET A 188 9.28 -2.32 20.68
CA MET A 188 8.79 -1.51 21.80
C MET A 188 8.24 -2.37 22.96
N LEU A 189 7.68 -3.53 22.63
CA LEU A 189 7.20 -4.51 23.63
C LEU A 189 8.30 -5.47 24.11
N GLY A 190 9.58 -5.11 23.89
CA GLY A 190 10.73 -5.88 24.34
C GLY A 190 10.97 -7.19 23.59
N GLY A 191 10.47 -7.29 22.37
CA GLY A 191 10.58 -8.48 21.51
C GLY A 191 9.62 -9.61 21.94
N SER A 192 8.73 -9.35 22.90
CA SER A 192 7.67 -10.27 23.29
C SER A 192 6.39 -9.94 22.51
N ASN A 193 6.02 -10.80 21.59
CA ASN A 193 4.76 -10.66 20.85
C ASN A 193 3.52 -11.06 21.68
N MET A 194 3.69 -11.29 23.00
CA MET A 194 2.62 -11.76 23.86
C MET A 194 1.44 -10.79 23.88
N ALA A 195 1.71 -9.46 24.01
CA ALA A 195 0.65 -8.46 24.01
C ALA A 195 -0.08 -8.35 22.65
N ILE A 196 0.64 -8.54 21.55
CA ILE A 196 0.06 -8.54 20.18
C ILE A 196 -0.82 -9.79 19.98
N ASN A 197 -0.39 -10.92 20.52
CA ASN A 197 -1.03 -12.21 20.32
C ASN A 197 -2.15 -12.50 21.33
N LEU A 198 -2.37 -11.65 22.34
CA LEU A 198 -3.54 -11.74 23.21
C LEU A 198 -4.83 -11.50 22.39
N PRO A 199 -5.94 -12.19 22.74
CA PRO A 199 -7.23 -11.91 22.12
C PRO A 199 -7.57 -10.40 22.18
N GLY A 200 -7.83 -9.79 21.01
CA GLY A 200 -8.08 -8.33 20.88
C GLY A 200 -6.83 -7.44 21.06
N GLY A 201 -5.63 -8.02 21.24
CA GLY A 201 -4.39 -7.25 21.39
C GLY A 201 -4.07 -6.43 20.13
N TRP A 202 -4.19 -7.04 18.96
CA TRP A 202 -3.99 -6.37 17.69
C TRP A 202 -5.05 -5.30 17.42
N ASP A 203 -6.32 -5.56 17.75
CA ASP A 203 -7.41 -4.59 17.56
C ASP A 203 -7.16 -3.31 18.38
N ARG A 204 -6.69 -3.44 19.62
CA ARG A 204 -6.31 -2.28 20.45
C ARG A 204 -5.18 -1.46 19.83
N ILE A 205 -4.20 -2.11 19.23
CA ILE A 205 -3.09 -1.43 18.54
C ILE A 205 -3.63 -0.66 17.32
N ARG A 206 -4.50 -1.29 16.54
CA ARG A 206 -5.17 -0.63 15.41
C ARG A 206 -5.96 0.59 15.85
N ASP A 207 -6.72 0.49 16.93
CA ASP A 207 -7.50 1.60 17.48
C ASP A 207 -6.60 2.75 17.92
N LEU A 208 -5.48 2.47 18.60
CA LEU A 208 -4.51 3.49 19.02
C LEU A 208 -3.86 4.21 17.81
N ILE A 209 -3.48 3.48 16.76
CA ILE A 209 -2.94 4.08 15.54
C ILE A 209 -4.00 4.98 14.90
N ARG A 210 -5.23 4.51 14.77
CA ARG A 210 -6.34 5.26 14.18
C ARG A 210 -6.69 6.52 15.02
N GLU A 211 -6.69 6.41 16.34
CA GLU A 211 -6.91 7.54 17.23
C GLU A 211 -5.80 8.59 17.10
N SER A 212 -4.55 8.16 17.08
CA SER A 212 -3.40 9.04 16.87
C SER A 212 -3.51 9.83 15.56
N GLN A 213 -3.83 9.17 14.46
CA GLN A 213 -4.04 9.83 13.17
C GLN A 213 -5.23 10.79 13.18
N SER A 214 -6.34 10.39 13.80
CA SER A 214 -7.54 11.22 13.92
C SER A 214 -7.36 12.45 14.81
N SER A 215 -6.31 12.52 15.61
CA SER A 215 -5.96 13.71 16.39
C SER A 215 -5.30 14.81 15.54
N MET A 216 -4.89 14.52 14.32
CA MET A 216 -4.29 15.48 13.39
C MET A 216 -5.38 16.21 12.59
N PRO A 217 -5.48 17.55 12.67
CA PRO A 217 -6.61 18.29 12.13
C PRO A 217 -6.82 18.15 10.61
N ILE A 218 -5.73 18.15 9.81
CA ILE A 218 -5.83 18.03 8.35
C ILE A 218 -6.30 16.61 7.98
N PHE A 219 -5.72 15.59 8.64
CA PHE A 219 -6.14 14.20 8.45
C PHE A 219 -7.60 13.99 8.86
N ALA A 220 -8.01 14.49 10.03
CA ALA A 220 -9.39 14.34 10.52
C ALA A 220 -10.43 15.00 9.58
N GLY A 221 -10.06 16.09 8.91
CA GLY A 221 -10.90 16.78 7.92
C GLY A 221 -10.80 16.22 6.49
N ALA A 222 -9.96 15.22 6.24
CA ALA A 222 -9.77 14.66 4.91
C ALA A 222 -11.00 13.83 4.46
N PRO A 223 -11.27 13.76 3.14
CA PRO A 223 -12.23 12.81 2.60
C PRO A 223 -11.88 11.38 3.02
N ARG A 224 -12.90 10.54 3.22
CA ARG A 224 -12.73 9.17 3.71
C ARG A 224 -11.74 8.37 2.87
N VAL A 225 -11.81 8.46 1.54
CA VAL A 225 -10.86 7.75 0.66
C VAL A 225 -9.41 8.11 0.99
N ILE A 226 -9.12 9.39 1.24
CA ILE A 226 -7.76 9.84 1.58
C ILE A 226 -7.34 9.32 2.96
N GLN A 227 -8.24 9.37 3.95
CA GLN A 227 -7.95 8.84 5.29
C GLN A 227 -7.62 7.34 5.22
N GLU A 228 -8.46 6.55 4.57
CA GLU A 228 -8.34 5.10 4.56
C GLU A 228 -7.16 4.63 3.68
N THR A 229 -6.89 5.25 2.53
CA THR A 229 -5.73 4.89 1.70
C THR A 229 -4.40 5.21 2.38
N LEU A 230 -4.34 6.26 3.21
CA LEU A 230 -3.13 6.58 3.97
C LEU A 230 -2.86 5.61 5.12
N ILE A 231 -3.90 5.12 5.81
CA ILE A 231 -3.70 4.23 6.96
C ILE A 231 -3.73 2.74 6.62
N PHE A 232 -4.27 2.37 5.47
CA PHE A 232 -4.38 0.97 5.03
C PHE A 232 -3.05 0.22 5.04
N PRO A 233 -1.94 0.76 4.49
CA PRO A 233 -0.65 0.09 4.52
C PRO A 233 -0.16 -0.20 5.94
N TYR A 234 -0.40 0.71 6.87
CA TYR A 234 0.02 0.57 8.27
C TYR A 234 -0.82 -0.46 9.03
N LEU A 235 -2.15 -0.45 8.86
CA LEU A 235 -3.05 -1.30 9.63
C LEU A 235 -3.23 -2.68 9.01
N SER A 236 -3.70 -2.72 7.77
CA SER A 236 -3.95 -3.99 7.06
C SER A 236 -2.63 -4.66 6.67
N GLY A 237 -1.62 -3.86 6.30
CA GLY A 237 -0.28 -4.35 6.00
C GLY A 237 0.38 -5.01 7.22
N ALA A 238 0.29 -4.42 8.42
CA ALA A 238 0.86 -5.03 9.61
C ALA A 238 0.12 -6.30 10.05
N GLU A 239 -1.20 -6.36 9.87
CA GLU A 239 -1.97 -7.59 10.09
C GLU A 239 -1.57 -8.69 9.09
N PHE A 240 -1.43 -8.33 7.81
CA PHE A 240 -0.93 -9.23 6.78
C PHE A 240 0.49 -9.73 7.11
N TYR A 241 1.41 -8.83 7.48
CA TYR A 241 2.77 -9.20 7.83
C TYR A 241 2.84 -10.09 9.08
N ARG A 242 2.01 -9.82 10.09
CA ARG A 242 1.86 -10.72 11.26
C ARG A 242 1.46 -12.12 10.81
N ASN A 243 0.42 -12.26 9.99
CA ASN A 243 -0.01 -13.53 9.43
C ASN A 243 1.11 -14.19 8.61
N PHE A 244 1.90 -13.41 7.86
CA PHE A 244 3.02 -13.92 7.10
C PHE A 244 4.10 -14.51 8.00
N LYS A 245 4.51 -13.81 9.06
CA LYS A 245 5.50 -14.33 10.03
C LYS A 245 5.04 -15.62 10.71
N GLU A 246 3.78 -15.71 11.06
CA GLU A 246 3.20 -16.89 11.71
C GLU A 246 3.14 -18.09 10.77
N ARG A 247 2.77 -17.89 9.50
CA ARG A 247 2.53 -18.97 8.53
C ARG A 247 3.78 -19.39 7.74
N LYS A 248 4.72 -18.47 7.55
CA LYS A 248 5.96 -18.67 6.78
C LYS A 248 7.20 -18.26 7.60
N PRO A 249 7.43 -18.88 8.79
CA PRO A 249 8.53 -18.51 9.67
C PRO A 249 9.89 -18.66 8.95
N GLY A 250 10.77 -17.67 9.12
CA GLY A 250 12.10 -17.66 8.51
C GLY A 250 12.14 -17.31 7.02
N THR A 251 10.99 -17.04 6.40
CA THR A 251 10.92 -16.61 5.00
C THR A 251 11.03 -15.08 4.90
N VAL A 252 11.77 -14.62 3.91
CA VAL A 252 11.87 -13.18 3.59
C VAL A 252 10.72 -12.79 2.67
N ILE A 253 9.87 -11.88 3.12
CA ILE A 253 8.63 -11.50 2.43
C ILE A 253 8.87 -10.92 1.03
N TYR A 254 10.02 -10.26 0.81
CA TYR A 254 10.33 -9.63 -0.49
C TYR A 254 10.49 -10.62 -1.64
N ASN A 255 10.67 -11.91 -1.33
CA ASN A 255 10.75 -12.98 -2.34
C ASN A 255 9.36 -13.51 -2.76
N ASP A 256 8.31 -13.08 -2.07
CA ASP A 256 6.96 -13.59 -2.25
C ASP A 256 5.94 -12.51 -1.84
N MET A 257 5.97 -11.39 -2.58
CA MET A 257 5.10 -10.26 -2.29
C MET A 257 3.67 -10.47 -2.82
N PRO A 258 2.65 -9.94 -2.12
CA PRO A 258 1.30 -9.87 -2.65
C PRO A 258 1.25 -8.94 -3.88
N THR A 259 0.29 -9.20 -4.76
CA THR A 259 0.10 -8.46 -6.02
C THR A 259 -1.21 -7.70 -6.08
N SER A 260 -2.06 -7.79 -5.05
CA SER A 260 -3.34 -7.06 -4.94
C SER A 260 -3.66 -6.67 -3.50
N THR A 261 -4.48 -5.67 -3.29
CA THR A 261 -5.04 -5.34 -1.98
C THR A 261 -5.97 -6.44 -1.47
N GLU A 262 -6.61 -7.19 -2.36
CA GLU A 262 -7.35 -8.39 -2.01
C GLU A 262 -6.49 -9.39 -1.22
N GLN A 263 -5.28 -9.69 -1.71
CA GLN A 263 -4.35 -10.59 -1.03
C GLN A 263 -3.89 -10.05 0.34
N ILE A 264 -3.88 -8.73 0.53
CA ILE A 264 -3.63 -8.11 1.84
C ILE A 264 -4.82 -8.29 2.78
N ILE A 265 -6.03 -8.13 2.28
CA ILE A 265 -7.28 -8.14 3.06
C ILE A 265 -7.70 -9.57 3.39
N HIS A 266 -7.52 -10.48 2.45
CA HIS A 266 -7.93 -11.89 2.54
C HIS A 266 -6.73 -12.82 2.65
N PRO A 267 -6.41 -13.32 3.87
CA PRO A 267 -5.28 -14.24 4.02
C PRO A 267 -5.37 -15.50 3.14
N ALA A 268 -6.59 -15.97 2.83
CA ALA A 268 -6.76 -17.15 1.96
C ALA A 268 -6.32 -16.88 0.53
N ALA A 269 -6.63 -15.71 -0.02
CA ALA A 269 -6.23 -15.30 -1.36
C ALA A 269 -4.70 -15.31 -1.56
N PHE A 270 -3.94 -14.97 -0.50
CA PHE A 270 -2.48 -15.03 -0.55
C PHE A 270 -1.90 -16.39 -0.16
N PHE A 271 -2.31 -16.96 0.98
CA PHE A 271 -1.64 -18.10 1.57
C PHE A 271 -2.13 -19.47 1.07
N VAL A 272 -3.33 -19.53 0.50
CA VAL A 272 -3.97 -20.79 0.07
C VAL A 272 -4.09 -20.84 -1.44
N ASN A 273 -4.84 -19.93 -2.03
CA ASN A 273 -5.19 -19.98 -3.45
C ASN A 273 -4.15 -19.30 -4.35
N ARG A 274 -3.36 -18.39 -3.81
CA ARG A 274 -2.47 -17.52 -4.57
C ARG A 274 -3.21 -16.80 -5.68
N ASP A 275 -4.33 -16.22 -5.32
CA ASP A 275 -5.26 -15.55 -6.22
C ASP A 275 -4.62 -14.30 -6.81
N ALA A 276 -4.25 -14.37 -8.07
CA ALA A 276 -3.62 -13.26 -8.76
C ALA A 276 -4.68 -12.47 -9.53
N PRO A 277 -4.68 -11.13 -9.44
CA PRO A 277 -5.70 -10.35 -10.09
C PRO A 277 -5.63 -10.48 -11.62
N THR A 278 -6.79 -10.54 -12.25
CA THR A 278 -6.92 -10.46 -13.70
C THR A 278 -6.58 -9.05 -14.19
N ARG A 279 -5.60 -8.95 -15.09
CA ARG A 279 -5.23 -7.69 -15.74
C ARG A 279 -6.22 -7.36 -16.84
N VAL A 280 -6.72 -6.13 -16.82
CA VAL A 280 -7.69 -5.63 -17.79
C VAL A 280 -7.03 -4.64 -18.74
N THR A 281 -7.24 -4.85 -20.05
CA THR A 281 -6.94 -3.86 -21.10
C THR A 281 -8.24 -3.46 -21.76
N LEU A 282 -8.62 -2.18 -21.65
CA LEU A 282 -9.93 -1.70 -22.15
C LEU A 282 -10.03 -1.66 -23.69
N GLY A 283 -8.90 -1.55 -24.37
CA GLY A 283 -8.89 -1.35 -25.83
C GLY A 283 -9.39 0.04 -26.25
N PRO A 284 -9.59 0.28 -27.53
CA PRO A 284 -10.07 1.57 -28.04
C PRO A 284 -11.44 1.94 -27.48
N LEU A 285 -11.56 3.15 -26.93
CA LEU A 285 -12.79 3.69 -26.39
C LEU A 285 -13.68 4.26 -27.49
N SER A 286 -14.99 4.08 -27.38
CA SER A 286 -15.96 4.57 -28.36
C SER A 286 -16.42 6.00 -28.02
N ASN A 287 -16.28 6.91 -28.97
CA ASN A 287 -16.70 8.33 -28.83
C ASN A 287 -16.07 9.06 -27.63
N ALA A 288 -14.91 8.63 -27.21
CA ALA A 288 -14.14 9.25 -26.15
C ALA A 288 -12.65 8.97 -26.32
N THR A 289 -11.81 9.80 -25.72
CA THR A 289 -10.38 9.56 -25.58
C THR A 289 -10.05 9.45 -24.09
N ASP A 290 -9.19 8.54 -23.74
CA ASP A 290 -8.64 8.48 -22.40
C ASP A 290 -7.63 9.62 -22.16
N SER A 291 -7.60 10.09 -20.94
CA SER A 291 -6.59 11.03 -20.45
C SER A 291 -5.74 10.42 -19.34
N TYR A 292 -6.26 9.38 -18.69
CA TYR A 292 -5.59 8.65 -17.63
C TYR A 292 -6.28 7.30 -17.41
N GLU A 293 -5.50 6.26 -17.23
CA GLU A 293 -5.99 4.93 -16.86
C GLU A 293 -5.29 4.41 -15.60
N ASN A 294 -6.03 3.72 -14.74
CA ASN A 294 -5.52 2.99 -13.59
C ASN A 294 -6.57 1.98 -13.08
N ASP A 295 -6.32 1.37 -11.94
CA ASP A 295 -7.23 0.47 -11.23
C ASP A 295 -7.52 1.00 -9.80
N LEU A 296 -8.55 0.44 -9.17
CA LEU A 296 -8.92 0.73 -7.79
C LEU A 296 -8.53 -0.41 -6.84
N GLY A 297 -8.54 -1.64 -7.31
CA GLY A 297 -8.42 -2.81 -6.47
C GLY A 297 -9.65 -3.06 -5.61
N GLU A 298 -9.67 -4.16 -4.88
CA GLU A 298 -10.76 -4.46 -3.95
C GLU A 298 -10.90 -3.38 -2.87
N PHE A 299 -9.77 -2.89 -2.35
CA PHE A 299 -9.78 -1.94 -1.25
C PHE A 299 -10.51 -0.62 -1.60
N GLU A 300 -10.13 0.03 -2.69
CA GLU A 300 -10.77 1.28 -3.09
C GLU A 300 -12.19 1.06 -3.65
N THR A 301 -12.48 -0.12 -4.21
CA THR A 301 -13.85 -0.53 -4.57
C THR A 301 -14.76 -0.58 -3.34
N ARG A 302 -14.28 -1.09 -2.20
CA ARG A 302 -14.99 -1.00 -0.90
C ARG A 302 -15.23 0.44 -0.49
N LEU A 303 -14.22 1.31 -0.66
CA LEU A 303 -14.34 2.73 -0.29
C LEU A 303 -15.37 3.45 -1.16
N PHE A 304 -15.41 3.16 -2.47
CA PHE A 304 -16.44 3.66 -3.37
C PHE A 304 -17.85 3.28 -2.90
N LEU A 305 -18.08 2.03 -2.62
CA LEU A 305 -19.39 1.56 -2.13
C LEU A 305 -19.72 2.19 -0.77
N PHE A 306 -18.79 2.20 0.17
CA PHE A 306 -19.00 2.79 1.49
C PHE A 306 -19.31 4.29 1.43
N GLU A 307 -18.62 5.03 0.55
CA GLU A 307 -18.85 6.47 0.43
C GLU A 307 -20.30 6.82 0.09
N HIS A 308 -20.94 6.00 -0.72
CA HIS A 308 -22.32 6.25 -1.16
C HIS A 308 -23.38 5.51 -0.36
N LEU A 309 -23.11 4.29 0.08
CA LEU A 309 -24.06 3.47 0.83
C LEU A 309 -24.08 3.83 2.32
N LYS A 310 -22.95 4.26 2.89
CA LYS A 310 -22.70 4.52 4.31
C LYS A 310 -22.94 3.27 5.18
N ASP A 311 -22.75 2.10 4.58
CA ASP A 311 -22.87 0.79 5.22
C ASP A 311 -21.61 -0.04 4.98
N GLN A 312 -20.90 -0.36 6.05
CA GLN A 312 -19.64 -1.11 5.99
C GLN A 312 -19.85 -2.55 5.51
N ASN A 313 -20.93 -3.20 5.95
CA ASN A 313 -21.18 -4.59 5.59
C ASN A 313 -21.55 -4.71 4.11
N GLU A 314 -22.38 -3.80 3.60
CA GLU A 314 -22.74 -3.73 2.19
C GLU A 314 -21.50 -3.44 1.34
N ALA A 315 -20.62 -2.53 1.76
CA ALA A 315 -19.40 -2.21 1.05
C ALA A 315 -18.43 -3.40 0.96
N VAL A 316 -18.25 -4.12 2.08
CA VAL A 316 -17.42 -5.33 2.12
C VAL A 316 -18.03 -6.42 1.22
N ARG A 317 -19.33 -6.68 1.35
CA ARG A 317 -20.02 -7.70 0.55
C ARG A 317 -19.92 -7.41 -0.95
N GLY A 318 -20.18 -6.15 -1.34
CA GLY A 318 -20.19 -5.76 -2.75
C GLY A 318 -18.84 -5.67 -3.42
N ALA A 319 -17.74 -5.68 -2.66
CA ALA A 319 -16.40 -5.71 -3.22
C ALA A 319 -15.70 -7.08 -3.10
N SER A 320 -16.27 -8.00 -2.30
CA SER A 320 -15.73 -9.36 -2.17
C SER A 320 -15.84 -10.13 -3.47
N GLY A 321 -14.82 -10.91 -3.82
CA GLY A 321 -14.71 -11.62 -5.10
C GLY A 321 -14.31 -10.71 -6.27
N TRP A 322 -13.77 -9.51 -5.97
CA TRP A 322 -13.06 -8.71 -6.96
C TRP A 322 -11.85 -9.49 -7.47
N ASP A 323 -11.72 -9.59 -8.80
CA ASP A 323 -10.62 -10.31 -9.44
C ASP A 323 -9.77 -9.40 -10.34
N GLY A 324 -10.21 -8.17 -10.55
CA GLY A 324 -9.49 -7.19 -11.35
C GLY A 324 -10.36 -6.03 -11.77
N ASP A 325 -9.72 -4.92 -12.12
CA ASP A 325 -10.44 -3.79 -12.68
C ASP A 325 -9.54 -2.88 -13.51
N ARG A 326 -10.16 -2.01 -14.28
CA ARG A 326 -9.52 -0.93 -14.99
C ARG A 326 -10.49 0.21 -15.18
N TYR A 327 -10.09 1.43 -14.84
CA TYR A 327 -10.83 2.62 -15.20
C TYR A 327 -10.05 3.53 -16.14
N ALA A 328 -10.80 4.28 -16.95
CA ALA A 328 -10.28 5.35 -17.79
C ALA A 328 -11.00 6.66 -17.43
N VAL A 329 -10.25 7.69 -17.08
CA VAL A 329 -10.76 9.08 -17.11
C VAL A 329 -10.84 9.47 -18.57
N VAL A 330 -12.04 9.84 -19.03
CA VAL A 330 -12.32 10.03 -20.45
C VAL A 330 -12.72 11.46 -20.75
N ASN A 331 -12.38 11.91 -21.95
CA ASN A 331 -12.88 13.14 -22.54
C ASN A 331 -13.88 12.79 -23.65
N THR A 332 -15.15 13.14 -23.42
CA THR A 332 -16.19 13.06 -24.44
C THR A 332 -16.35 14.43 -25.12
N PRO A 333 -17.05 14.52 -26.29
CA PRO A 333 -17.36 15.81 -26.91
C PRO A 333 -18.14 16.77 -25.99
N GLN A 334 -18.84 16.24 -24.96
CA GLN A 334 -19.61 17.03 -23.99
C GLN A 334 -18.81 17.36 -22.72
N GLY A 335 -17.62 16.79 -22.54
CA GLY A 335 -16.76 17.03 -21.39
C GLY A 335 -16.26 15.76 -20.70
N PRO A 336 -15.63 15.89 -19.52
CA PRO A 336 -14.95 14.78 -18.84
C PRO A 336 -15.93 13.81 -18.19
N GLY A 337 -15.55 12.52 -18.22
CA GLY A 337 -16.24 11.41 -17.59
C GLY A 337 -15.30 10.35 -17.06
N ILE A 338 -15.86 9.23 -16.67
CA ILE A 338 -15.14 8.01 -16.30
C ILE A 338 -15.85 6.79 -16.88
N ALA A 339 -15.05 5.82 -17.32
CA ALA A 339 -15.50 4.48 -17.68
C ALA A 339 -14.68 3.48 -16.87
N TRP A 340 -15.32 2.57 -16.17
CA TRP A 340 -14.69 1.63 -15.25
C TRP A 340 -15.25 0.23 -15.48
N LEU A 341 -14.38 -0.76 -15.70
CA LEU A 341 -14.70 -2.16 -15.84
C LEU A 341 -14.10 -2.93 -14.68
N THR A 342 -14.92 -3.74 -14.03
CA THR A 342 -14.53 -4.66 -12.95
C THR A 342 -14.74 -6.11 -13.40
N VAL A 343 -13.84 -6.99 -12.99
CA VAL A 343 -13.88 -8.45 -13.20
C VAL A 343 -14.13 -9.12 -11.86
N TRP A 344 -14.88 -10.20 -11.85
CA TRP A 344 -15.34 -10.88 -10.64
C TRP A 344 -15.08 -12.38 -10.71
N ASP A 345 -14.87 -13.01 -9.57
CA ASP A 345 -14.67 -14.46 -9.44
C ASP A 345 -15.87 -15.27 -9.92
N SER A 346 -17.07 -14.75 -9.66
CA SER A 346 -18.31 -15.39 -10.08
C SER A 346 -19.39 -14.40 -10.52
N SER A 347 -20.38 -14.91 -11.22
CA SER A 347 -21.57 -14.15 -11.62
C SER A 347 -22.41 -13.69 -10.43
N VAL A 348 -22.30 -14.34 -9.28
CA VAL A 348 -23.01 -13.96 -8.05
C VAL A 348 -22.40 -12.67 -7.50
N GLU A 349 -21.07 -12.61 -7.36
CA GLU A 349 -20.36 -11.44 -6.86
C GLU A 349 -20.47 -10.25 -7.83
N ALA A 350 -20.39 -10.52 -9.14
CA ALA A 350 -20.67 -9.51 -10.15
C ALA A 350 -22.08 -8.92 -10.02
N ALA A 351 -23.10 -9.75 -9.74
CA ALA A 351 -24.47 -9.29 -9.53
C ALA A 351 -24.61 -8.50 -8.22
N GLU A 352 -23.94 -8.90 -7.14
CA GLU A 352 -23.94 -8.15 -5.88
C GLU A 352 -23.32 -6.76 -6.06
N PHE A 353 -22.16 -6.66 -6.70
CA PHE A 353 -21.58 -5.36 -7.03
C PHE A 353 -22.48 -4.53 -7.95
N PHE A 354 -23.03 -5.12 -9.00
CA PHE A 354 -23.93 -4.44 -9.94
C PHE A 354 -25.14 -3.82 -9.23
N ASP A 355 -25.73 -4.53 -8.28
CA ASP A 355 -26.87 -4.03 -7.52
C ASP A 355 -26.47 -2.95 -6.52
N LEU A 356 -25.36 -3.12 -5.81
CA LEU A 356 -24.87 -2.14 -4.82
C LEU A 356 -24.31 -0.88 -5.48
N ALA A 357 -23.60 -1.00 -6.60
CA ALA A 357 -23.18 0.15 -7.41
C ALA A 357 -24.39 0.90 -7.98
N GLY A 358 -25.46 0.19 -8.36
CA GLY A 358 -26.73 0.80 -8.75
C GLY A 358 -27.35 1.62 -7.62
N GLN A 359 -27.41 1.07 -6.42
CA GLN A 359 -27.89 1.80 -5.23
C GLN A 359 -27.00 3.00 -4.90
N ALA A 360 -25.67 2.86 -5.05
CA ALA A 360 -24.71 3.94 -4.87
C ALA A 360 -25.00 5.12 -5.83
N ILE A 361 -25.26 4.85 -7.11
CA ILE A 361 -25.67 5.85 -8.09
C ILE A 361 -26.99 6.52 -7.66
N GLU A 362 -28.00 5.74 -7.31
CA GLU A 362 -29.32 6.24 -6.90
C GLU A 362 -29.21 7.17 -5.70
N LYS A 363 -28.43 6.79 -4.68
CA LYS A 363 -28.21 7.63 -3.49
C LYS A 363 -27.40 8.89 -3.80
N ARG A 364 -26.33 8.77 -4.61
CA ARG A 364 -25.46 9.89 -4.94
C ARG A 364 -26.16 11.00 -5.73
N PHE A 365 -26.99 10.63 -6.68
CA PHE A 365 -27.58 11.57 -7.64
C PHE A 365 -29.08 11.82 -7.40
N ASP A 366 -29.69 11.17 -6.40
CA ASP A 366 -31.13 11.19 -6.13
C ASP A 366 -31.96 10.87 -7.39
N VAL A 367 -31.61 9.76 -8.03
CA VAL A 367 -32.25 9.28 -9.27
C VAL A 367 -32.69 7.84 -9.13
N LYS A 368 -33.51 7.37 -10.09
CA LYS A 368 -33.89 5.97 -10.20
C LYS A 368 -33.42 5.39 -11.52
N ALA A 369 -33.09 4.10 -11.50
CA ALA A 369 -32.73 3.37 -12.68
C ALA A 369 -33.88 3.28 -13.67
N VAL A 370 -33.55 3.50 -14.96
CA VAL A 370 -34.35 3.00 -16.06
C VAL A 370 -33.73 1.66 -16.47
N THR A 371 -34.43 0.59 -16.11
CA THR A 371 -33.97 -0.77 -16.44
C THR A 371 -34.43 -1.15 -17.83
N SER A 372 -33.53 -1.62 -18.67
CA SER A 372 -33.88 -2.18 -19.96
C SER A 372 -34.63 -3.50 -19.83
N ALA A 373 -35.21 -4.02 -20.93
CA ALA A 373 -35.83 -5.35 -20.94
C ALA A 373 -34.84 -6.44 -20.52
N ASN A 374 -33.56 -6.21 -20.75
CA ASN A 374 -32.46 -6.99 -20.19
C ASN A 374 -32.07 -6.42 -18.82
N LYS A 375 -32.35 -7.15 -17.74
CA LYS A 375 -32.06 -6.74 -16.34
C LYS A 375 -30.59 -6.49 -16.04
N SER A 376 -29.67 -6.88 -16.93
CA SER A 376 -28.22 -6.66 -16.83
C SER A 376 -27.79 -5.24 -17.26
N ASP A 377 -28.71 -4.33 -17.55
CA ASP A 377 -28.43 -2.98 -18.01
C ASP A 377 -29.33 -1.97 -17.31
N LYS A 378 -28.72 -1.05 -16.56
CA LYS A 378 -29.38 0.04 -15.84
C LYS A 378 -28.83 1.38 -16.36
N SER A 379 -29.70 2.29 -16.75
CA SER A 379 -29.35 3.66 -17.14
C SER A 379 -29.91 4.66 -16.15
N TYR A 380 -29.16 5.73 -15.90
CA TYR A 380 -29.55 6.79 -14.98
C TYR A 380 -29.31 8.15 -15.64
N SER A 381 -30.13 9.13 -15.30
CA SER A 381 -29.98 10.49 -15.78
C SER A 381 -30.22 11.47 -14.62
N SER A 382 -29.19 12.22 -14.27
CA SER A 382 -29.31 13.34 -13.33
C SER A 382 -29.47 14.68 -14.08
N ARG A 383 -29.34 15.79 -13.36
CA ARG A 383 -29.42 17.13 -13.96
C ARG A 383 -28.35 17.33 -15.04
N ASP A 384 -27.14 16.87 -14.79
CA ASP A 384 -25.91 17.16 -15.55
C ASP A 384 -25.14 15.90 -15.99
N ARG A 385 -25.56 14.71 -15.58
CA ARG A 385 -24.85 13.45 -15.86
C ARG A 385 -25.77 12.42 -16.51
N SER A 386 -25.20 11.58 -17.35
CA SER A 386 -25.74 10.33 -17.86
C SER A 386 -24.88 9.19 -17.34
N LEU A 387 -25.47 8.20 -16.68
CA LEU A 387 -24.73 7.07 -16.13
C LEU A 387 -25.34 5.75 -16.64
N ARG A 388 -24.49 4.73 -16.72
CA ARG A 388 -24.88 3.38 -17.11
C ARG A 388 -24.09 2.34 -16.32
N LEU A 389 -24.82 1.31 -15.88
CA LEU A 389 -24.25 0.05 -15.38
C LEU A 389 -24.64 -1.07 -16.31
N THR A 390 -23.67 -1.89 -16.71
CA THR A 390 -23.89 -3.05 -17.56
C THR A 390 -23.17 -4.26 -16.96
N ALA A 391 -23.89 -5.32 -16.63
CA ALA A 391 -23.33 -6.62 -16.33
C ALA A 391 -23.20 -7.42 -17.63
N ALA A 392 -22.02 -7.98 -17.88
CA ALA A 392 -21.68 -8.68 -19.10
C ALA A 392 -20.71 -9.83 -18.81
N GLU A 393 -20.29 -10.51 -19.87
CA GLU A 393 -19.22 -11.49 -19.86
C GLU A 393 -18.15 -11.09 -20.88
N VAL A 394 -16.89 -11.17 -20.48
CA VAL A 394 -15.72 -10.93 -21.34
C VAL A 394 -14.78 -12.10 -21.18
N GLU A 395 -14.46 -12.77 -22.29
CA GLU A 395 -13.55 -13.93 -22.33
C GLU A 395 -13.89 -15.02 -21.28
N GLY A 396 -15.20 -15.23 -21.03
CA GLY A 396 -15.72 -16.21 -20.08
C GLY A 396 -15.70 -15.75 -18.60
N ARG A 397 -15.36 -14.48 -18.32
CA ARG A 397 -15.33 -13.90 -16.97
C ARG A 397 -16.50 -12.92 -16.78
N PRO A 398 -17.20 -12.95 -15.64
CA PRO A 398 -18.25 -11.97 -15.35
C PRO A 398 -17.63 -10.58 -15.08
N VAL A 399 -18.20 -9.57 -15.74
CA VAL A 399 -17.74 -8.18 -15.61
C VAL A 399 -18.90 -7.23 -15.34
N VAL A 400 -18.58 -6.11 -14.68
CA VAL A 400 -19.52 -5.00 -14.55
C VAL A 400 -18.84 -3.73 -15.08
N ILE A 401 -19.56 -3.03 -15.98
CA ILE A 401 -19.10 -1.77 -16.56
C ILE A 401 -19.91 -0.63 -15.95
N TYR A 402 -19.21 0.33 -15.35
CA TYR A 402 -19.75 1.59 -14.84
C TYR A 402 -19.28 2.72 -15.74
N VAL A 403 -20.21 3.57 -16.19
CA VAL A 403 -19.91 4.77 -16.97
C VAL A 403 -20.63 5.96 -16.36
N ASP A 404 -19.91 7.05 -16.15
CA ASP A 404 -20.44 8.35 -15.71
C ASP A 404 -19.88 9.45 -16.62
N VAL A 405 -20.74 10.07 -17.41
CA VAL A 405 -20.37 11.07 -18.42
C VAL A 405 -21.33 12.28 -18.35
N PRO A 406 -20.98 13.42 -18.96
CA PRO A 406 -21.88 14.57 -19.05
C PRO A 406 -23.20 14.18 -19.72
N LYS A 407 -24.27 14.86 -19.33
CA LYS A 407 -25.62 14.63 -19.86
C LYS A 407 -25.62 14.72 -21.38
N GLY A 408 -26.21 13.72 -22.03
CA GLY A 408 -26.29 13.62 -23.49
C GLY A 408 -25.06 13.02 -24.17
N ALA A 409 -23.98 12.76 -23.42
CA ALA A 409 -22.86 12.00 -23.96
C ALA A 409 -23.21 10.50 -24.12
N ASN A 410 -22.51 9.82 -25.03
CA ASN A 410 -22.66 8.38 -25.20
C ASN A 410 -22.14 7.63 -23.97
N THR A 411 -22.95 6.76 -23.40
CA THR A 411 -22.60 5.90 -22.27
C THR A 411 -22.03 4.53 -22.70
N SER A 412 -22.03 4.19 -23.99
CA SER A 412 -21.42 2.94 -24.51
C SER A 412 -19.96 3.20 -24.90
N ILE A 413 -19.10 3.51 -23.92
CA ILE A 413 -17.70 3.88 -24.11
C ILE A 413 -16.82 2.64 -24.24
N ILE A 414 -16.92 1.70 -23.30
CA ILE A 414 -16.17 0.43 -23.31
C ILE A 414 -16.91 -0.55 -24.22
N GLN A 415 -16.16 -1.12 -25.19
CA GLN A 415 -16.65 -2.14 -26.10
C GLN A 415 -16.14 -3.50 -25.62
N THR A 416 -17.01 -4.36 -25.08
CA THR A 416 -16.62 -5.66 -24.49
C THR A 416 -15.81 -6.54 -25.45
N GLY A 417 -16.09 -6.49 -26.75
CA GLY A 417 -15.32 -7.22 -27.78
C GLY A 417 -13.89 -6.73 -28.00
N GLN A 418 -13.53 -5.54 -27.49
CA GLN A 418 -12.18 -4.98 -27.57
C GLN A 418 -11.40 -5.15 -26.26
N VAL A 419 -12.09 -5.46 -25.15
CA VAL A 419 -11.45 -5.72 -23.86
C VAL A 419 -10.66 -7.03 -23.93
N ARG A 420 -9.51 -7.04 -23.29
CA ARG A 420 -8.67 -8.25 -23.11
C ARG A 420 -8.40 -8.46 -21.63
N LEU A 421 -8.49 -9.71 -21.21
CA LEU A 421 -8.22 -10.17 -19.86
C LEU A 421 -6.98 -11.09 -19.90
N THR A 422 -6.01 -10.84 -19.00
CA THR A 422 -4.82 -11.68 -18.87
C THR A 422 -4.53 -11.93 -17.38
N GLN A 423 -4.01 -13.10 -17.06
CA GLN A 423 -3.52 -13.42 -15.71
C GLN A 423 -2.04 -13.07 -15.55
#